data_e1e5c140d0f853bf0c2680c38937214c
#
_entry.id   e1e5c140d0f853bf0c2680c38937214c
#
_cell.length_a   1.000
_cell.length_b   1.000
_cell.length_c   1.000
_cell.angle_alpha   90.00
_cell.angle_beta   90.00
_cell.angle_gamma   90.00
#
_symmetry.space_group_name_H-M   'P 1'
#
loop_
_entity.id
_entity.type
_entity.pdbx_description
1 polymer ?
#
loop_
_entity_poly.entity_id
_entity_poly.type
_entity_poly.pdbx_seq_one_letter_code
_entity_poly.pdbx_strand_id
1 'polypeptide(L)'
;LIILYCINAENALDGFSRIIKGGFYLKPKGIGSEIAQATPLIMTGLSVAFAFKTGLFNIGAAGQYTLGVFGALYFALILQMPWYVCLLAAMVCGAIWGAVPGIFKAYFNVNEVITSIMFNWIGLYLVNELMYSTVSGMYDQKTTRTYKLSSAAPQSLIPDCGMSAVFKTSSTTIAIFIAMAIAIIMYVVLNKTTFGYELKACGFNKDAAKYAGINEKRNIVLSMTISGALAGIGAGLYYLSGASEWNPQVSTALPAIGFNGIPVALLALSNPIGVVFAAIFVAHISVGGAYLPTKYYQPEIADLIVAVIIYLCAFVMLFKSVVVSKLGRKKAKKEDVK
;
A
#
# COMPACT_ATOMS: atom_id res chain seq x y z
N LEU A 1 23.39 -2.78 -7.80
CA LEU A 1 24.50 -2.93 -8.73
C LEU A 1 24.99 -4.38 -8.80
N ILE A 2 25.29 -5.04 -7.67
CA ILE A 2 25.80 -6.42 -7.61
C ILE A 2 24.87 -7.38 -8.38
N ILE A 3 23.57 -7.34 -8.16
CA ILE A 3 22.58 -8.19 -8.85
C ILE A 3 22.64 -7.98 -10.36
N LEU A 4 22.67 -6.72 -10.81
CA LEU A 4 22.78 -6.40 -12.24
C LEU A 4 24.10 -6.89 -12.85
N TYR A 5 25.18 -6.77 -12.09
CA TYR A 5 26.51 -7.23 -12.54
C TYR A 5 26.56 -8.75 -12.68
N CYS A 6 25.93 -9.50 -11.76
CA CYS A 6 25.88 -10.97 -11.84
C CYS A 6 25.07 -11.47 -13.05
N ILE A 7 24.09 -10.68 -13.52
CA ILE A 7 23.25 -11.06 -14.67
C ILE A 7 23.90 -10.64 -15.99
N ASN A 8 24.36 -9.39 -16.07
CA ASN A 8 25.04 -8.86 -17.25
C ASN A 8 26.04 -7.77 -16.85
N ALA A 9 27.32 -8.12 -16.79
CA ALA A 9 28.39 -7.24 -16.32
C ALA A 9 28.57 -6.00 -17.21
N GLU A 10 28.45 -6.15 -18.53
CA GLU A 10 28.71 -5.07 -19.50
C GLU A 10 27.68 -3.95 -19.38
N ASN A 11 26.39 -4.29 -19.12
CA ASN A 11 25.29 -3.34 -19.06
C ASN A 11 24.85 -2.98 -17.63
N ALA A 12 25.57 -3.47 -16.61
CA ALA A 12 25.21 -3.28 -15.19
C ALA A 12 25.17 -1.81 -14.76
N LEU A 13 26.12 -1.00 -15.23
CA LEU A 13 26.19 0.43 -14.91
C LEU A 13 25.05 1.23 -15.57
N ASP A 14 24.70 0.91 -16.82
CA ASP A 14 23.55 1.55 -17.49
C ASP A 14 22.24 1.18 -16.77
N GLY A 15 22.02 -0.10 -16.49
CA GLY A 15 20.87 -0.56 -15.73
C GLY A 15 20.77 0.12 -14.35
N PHE A 16 21.87 0.19 -13.62
CA PHE A 16 21.92 0.87 -12.32
C PHE A 16 21.61 2.36 -12.44
N SER A 17 22.17 3.05 -13.46
CA SER A 17 21.87 4.46 -13.74
C SER A 17 20.38 4.70 -14.01
N ARG A 18 19.70 3.80 -14.73
CA ARG A 18 18.27 3.89 -15.02
C ARG A 18 17.43 3.74 -13.75
N ILE A 19 17.76 2.78 -12.88
CA ILE A 19 17.08 2.59 -11.60
C ILE A 19 17.23 3.82 -10.70
N ILE A 20 18.46 4.36 -10.60
CA ILE A 20 18.72 5.57 -9.78
C ILE A 20 18.02 6.81 -10.34
N LYS A 21 17.94 6.92 -11.66
CA LYS A 21 17.19 8.01 -12.29
C LYS A 21 15.68 7.87 -12.13
N GLY A 22 15.16 6.63 -11.99
CA GLY A 22 13.75 6.37 -11.77
C GLY A 22 12.84 7.15 -12.72
N GLY A 23 11.84 7.83 -12.22
CA GLY A 23 10.93 8.68 -13.00
C GLY A 23 11.62 9.83 -13.74
N PHE A 24 12.83 10.23 -13.32
CA PHE A 24 13.59 11.28 -14.02
C PHE A 24 14.26 10.80 -15.31
N TYR A 25 14.27 9.51 -15.60
CA TYR A 25 14.85 8.98 -16.83
C TYR A 25 14.09 9.41 -18.09
N LEU A 26 12.76 9.37 -18.04
CA LEU A 26 11.86 9.78 -19.14
C LEU A 26 10.95 10.95 -18.70
N LYS A 27 11.53 12.11 -18.43
CA LYS A 27 10.76 13.32 -18.07
C LYS A 27 9.92 13.80 -19.25
N PRO A 28 8.67 14.27 -19.00
CA PRO A 28 7.94 14.33 -17.72
C PRO A 28 7.15 13.06 -17.42
N LYS A 29 6.99 12.15 -18.39
CA LYS A 29 6.16 10.95 -18.30
C LYS A 29 6.57 10.01 -17.15
N GLY A 30 7.86 9.83 -16.94
CA GLY A 30 8.37 8.98 -15.87
C GLY A 30 7.98 9.47 -14.48
N ILE A 31 8.02 10.79 -14.24
CA ILE A 31 7.57 11.39 -12.97
C ILE A 31 6.07 11.16 -12.78
N GLY A 32 5.26 11.30 -13.84
CA GLY A 32 3.83 11.01 -13.78
C GLY A 32 3.54 9.56 -13.40
N SER A 33 4.28 8.60 -13.99
CA SER A 33 4.16 7.18 -13.64
C SER A 33 4.57 6.91 -12.19
N GLU A 34 5.59 7.60 -11.68
CA GLU A 34 6.04 7.50 -10.29
C GLU A 34 4.95 8.00 -9.32
N ILE A 35 4.35 9.14 -9.59
CA ILE A 35 3.22 9.69 -8.81
C ILE A 35 2.04 8.72 -8.80
N ALA A 36 1.68 8.18 -9.97
CA ALA A 36 0.57 7.24 -10.10
C ALA A 36 0.80 5.94 -9.31
N GLN A 37 2.04 5.40 -9.30
CA GLN A 37 2.39 4.21 -8.52
C GLN A 37 2.57 4.50 -7.03
N ALA A 38 3.09 5.66 -6.65
CA ALA A 38 3.25 6.04 -5.25
C ALA A 38 1.91 6.16 -4.51
N THR A 39 0.86 6.63 -5.19
CA THR A 39 -0.45 6.88 -4.59
C THR A 39 -1.04 5.65 -3.88
N PRO A 40 -1.26 4.50 -4.53
CA PRO A 40 -1.77 3.31 -3.86
C PRO A 40 -0.77 2.74 -2.83
N LEU A 41 0.54 2.89 -3.05
CA LEU A 41 1.57 2.46 -2.10
C LEU A 41 1.55 3.29 -0.80
N ILE A 42 1.27 4.58 -0.87
CA ILE A 42 1.05 5.41 0.33
C ILE A 42 -0.12 4.84 1.13
N MET A 43 -1.23 4.55 0.49
CA MET A 43 -2.44 4.11 1.17
C MET A 43 -2.31 2.70 1.77
N THR A 44 -1.76 1.74 1.03
CA THR A 44 -1.48 0.39 1.56
C THR A 44 -0.39 0.42 2.63
N GLY A 45 0.62 1.28 2.48
CA GLY A 45 1.63 1.53 3.50
C GLY A 45 1.04 2.12 4.78
N LEU A 46 0.12 3.10 4.67
CA LEU A 46 -0.62 3.65 5.81
C LEU A 46 -1.51 2.59 6.49
N SER A 47 -2.18 1.74 5.71
CA SER A 47 -2.97 0.62 6.21
C SER A 47 -2.15 -0.27 7.14
N VAL A 48 -1.00 -0.73 6.66
CA VAL A 48 -0.11 -1.60 7.43
C VAL A 48 0.54 -0.86 8.60
N ALA A 49 1.03 0.38 8.38
CA ALA A 49 1.66 1.20 9.42
C ALA A 49 0.71 1.52 10.58
N PHE A 50 -0.57 1.76 10.28
CA PHE A 50 -1.60 2.00 11.27
C PHE A 50 -1.80 0.76 12.16
N ALA A 51 -1.96 -0.42 11.56
CA ALA A 51 -2.08 -1.68 12.28
C ALA A 51 -0.86 -1.96 13.17
N PHE A 52 0.35 -1.76 12.65
CA PHE A 52 1.59 -1.94 13.43
C PHE A 52 1.68 -1.02 14.65
N LYS A 53 1.25 0.24 14.52
CA LYS A 53 1.23 1.18 15.66
C LYS A 53 0.24 0.76 16.75
N THR A 54 -0.72 -0.07 16.42
CA THR A 54 -1.74 -0.59 17.34
C THR A 54 -1.44 -2.04 17.79
N GLY A 55 -0.23 -2.52 17.50
CA GLY A 55 0.24 -3.85 17.93
C GLY A 55 -0.34 -5.02 17.13
N LEU A 56 -0.92 -4.75 15.95
CA LEU A 56 -1.50 -5.76 15.07
C LEU A 56 -0.73 -5.83 13.74
N PHE A 57 -0.66 -7.02 13.17
CA PHE A 57 -0.03 -7.20 11.86
C PHE A 57 -1.09 -7.40 10.76
N ASN A 58 -1.37 -6.33 9.99
CA ASN A 58 -2.30 -6.42 8.88
C ASN A 58 -1.63 -6.94 7.59
N ILE A 59 -1.50 -8.27 7.48
CA ILE A 59 -1.10 -8.92 6.22
C ILE A 59 -2.30 -9.05 5.26
N GLY A 60 -3.52 -8.73 5.73
CA GLY A 60 -4.77 -8.76 4.97
C GLY A 60 -4.98 -7.61 4.00
N ALA A 61 -4.03 -6.68 3.92
CA ALA A 61 -4.15 -5.49 3.09
C ALA A 61 -4.42 -5.82 1.60
N ALA A 62 -3.91 -6.94 1.09
CA ALA A 62 -4.15 -7.37 -0.29
C ALA A 62 -5.62 -7.73 -0.55
N GLY A 63 -6.27 -8.50 0.34
CA GLY A 63 -7.69 -8.83 0.24
C GLY A 63 -8.59 -7.62 0.47
N GLN A 64 -8.24 -6.77 1.45
CA GLN A 64 -8.95 -5.51 1.72
C GLN A 64 -8.89 -4.56 0.53
N TYR A 65 -7.74 -4.48 -0.11
CA TYR A 65 -7.53 -3.76 -1.37
C TYR A 65 -8.43 -4.34 -2.48
N THR A 66 -8.48 -5.65 -2.65
CA THR A 66 -9.27 -6.34 -3.67
C THR A 66 -10.77 -6.06 -3.50
N LEU A 67 -11.30 -6.10 -2.27
CA LEU A 67 -12.68 -5.71 -2.00
C LEU A 67 -12.91 -4.21 -2.26
N GLY A 68 -11.91 -3.36 -1.99
CA GLY A 68 -11.93 -1.95 -2.38
C GLY A 68 -12.04 -1.75 -3.89
N VAL A 69 -11.33 -2.57 -4.69
CA VAL A 69 -11.45 -2.56 -6.18
C VAL A 69 -12.89 -2.84 -6.58
N PHE A 70 -13.48 -3.91 -6.03
CA PHE A 70 -14.88 -4.25 -6.32
C PHE A 70 -15.82 -3.10 -5.98
N GLY A 71 -15.72 -2.54 -4.77
CA GLY A 71 -16.55 -1.42 -4.35
C GLY A 71 -16.43 -0.22 -5.28
N ALA A 72 -15.19 0.19 -5.62
CA ALA A 72 -14.95 1.30 -6.53
C ALA A 72 -15.57 1.06 -7.92
N LEU A 73 -15.28 -0.09 -8.53
CA LEU A 73 -15.69 -0.40 -9.89
C LEU A 73 -17.19 -0.71 -10.02
N TYR A 74 -17.80 -1.35 -9.00
CA TYR A 74 -19.24 -1.58 -8.99
C TYR A 74 -20.03 -0.27 -8.97
N PHE A 75 -19.67 0.66 -8.10
CA PHE A 75 -20.33 1.97 -8.03
C PHE A 75 -20.03 2.83 -9.26
N ALA A 76 -18.86 2.67 -9.88
CA ALA A 76 -18.51 3.38 -11.10
C ALA A 76 -19.21 2.84 -12.33
N LEU A 77 -19.12 1.53 -12.61
CA LEU A 77 -19.56 0.92 -13.86
C LEU A 77 -21.07 0.62 -13.88
N ILE A 78 -21.62 0.15 -12.74
CA ILE A 78 -23.03 -0.27 -12.67
C ILE A 78 -23.92 0.88 -12.22
N LEU A 79 -23.57 1.54 -11.11
CA LEU A 79 -24.38 2.61 -10.55
C LEU A 79 -24.08 3.99 -11.14
N GLN A 80 -23.02 4.10 -11.98
CA GLN A 80 -22.65 5.34 -12.68
C GLN A 80 -22.51 6.54 -11.73
N MET A 81 -21.98 6.31 -10.52
CA MET A 81 -21.85 7.32 -9.49
C MET A 81 -20.57 8.18 -9.68
N PRO A 82 -20.55 9.41 -9.15
CA PRO A 82 -19.36 10.26 -9.21
C PRO A 82 -18.21 9.67 -8.38
N TRP A 83 -16.98 10.01 -8.73
CA TRP A 83 -15.73 9.43 -8.19
C TRP A 83 -15.64 9.43 -6.66
N TYR A 84 -16.14 10.47 -5.98
CA TYR A 84 -16.09 10.55 -4.52
C TYR A 84 -17.02 9.53 -3.83
N VAL A 85 -18.18 9.19 -4.44
CA VAL A 85 -19.06 8.11 -3.96
C VAL A 85 -18.42 6.76 -4.19
N CYS A 86 -17.80 6.56 -5.37
CA CYS A 86 -17.05 5.33 -5.67
C CYS A 86 -15.88 5.13 -4.70
N LEU A 87 -15.19 6.20 -4.33
CA LEU A 87 -14.09 6.16 -3.35
C LEU A 87 -14.60 5.81 -1.95
N LEU A 88 -15.75 6.37 -1.53
CA LEU A 88 -16.41 5.99 -0.27
C LEU A 88 -16.83 4.52 -0.27
N ALA A 89 -17.37 4.02 -1.38
CA ALA A 89 -17.71 2.60 -1.51
C ALA A 89 -16.49 1.69 -1.38
N ALA A 90 -15.37 2.06 -2.02
CA ALA A 90 -14.09 1.36 -1.87
C ALA A 90 -13.61 1.33 -0.41
N MET A 91 -13.70 2.47 0.27
CA MET A 91 -13.37 2.60 1.69
C MET A 91 -14.21 1.67 2.56
N VAL A 92 -15.53 1.65 2.36
CA VAL A 92 -16.46 0.84 3.15
C VAL A 92 -16.25 -0.65 2.89
N CYS A 93 -16.10 -1.08 1.63
CA CYS A 93 -15.82 -2.48 1.29
C CYS A 93 -14.50 -2.95 1.93
N GLY A 94 -13.44 -2.16 1.84
CA GLY A 94 -12.17 -2.45 2.49
C GLY A 94 -12.28 -2.50 4.02
N ALA A 95 -13.04 -1.56 4.61
CA ALA A 95 -13.31 -1.50 6.06
C ALA A 95 -14.03 -2.75 6.57
N ILE A 96 -15.11 -3.16 5.91
CA ILE A 96 -15.88 -4.37 6.26
C ILE A 96 -14.97 -5.59 6.19
N TRP A 97 -14.18 -5.72 5.12
CA TRP A 97 -13.27 -6.86 4.97
C TRP A 97 -12.15 -6.85 6.02
N GLY A 98 -11.65 -5.68 6.39
CA GLY A 98 -10.66 -5.52 7.45
C GLY A 98 -11.23 -5.79 8.85
N ALA A 99 -12.51 -5.51 9.07
CA ALA A 99 -13.17 -5.78 10.35
C ALA A 99 -13.21 -7.29 10.68
N VAL A 100 -13.30 -8.16 9.67
CA VAL A 100 -13.42 -9.62 9.88
C VAL A 100 -12.24 -10.20 10.66
N PRO A 101 -10.97 -10.05 10.22
CA PRO A 101 -9.82 -10.52 11.02
C PRO A 101 -9.76 -9.86 12.41
N GLY A 102 -10.18 -8.58 12.50
CA GLY A 102 -10.25 -7.86 13.76
C GLY A 102 -11.24 -8.48 14.76
N ILE A 103 -12.42 -8.90 14.28
CA ILE A 103 -13.45 -9.59 15.08
C ILE A 103 -12.93 -10.97 15.54
N PHE A 104 -12.35 -11.75 14.63
CA PHE A 104 -11.78 -13.06 14.99
C PHE A 104 -10.68 -12.93 16.05
N LYS A 105 -9.84 -11.89 15.94
CA LYS A 105 -8.82 -11.60 16.96
C LYS A 105 -9.42 -11.19 18.30
N ALA A 106 -10.35 -10.26 18.27
CA ALA A 106 -10.88 -9.63 19.49
C ALA A 106 -11.79 -10.55 20.32
N TYR A 107 -12.59 -11.37 19.66
CA TYR A 107 -13.61 -12.18 20.32
C TYR A 107 -13.26 -13.66 20.43
N PHE A 108 -12.56 -14.20 19.44
CA PHE A 108 -12.19 -15.62 19.40
C PHE A 108 -10.71 -15.86 19.66
N ASN A 109 -9.93 -14.81 19.88
CA ASN A 109 -8.47 -14.87 20.08
C ASN A 109 -7.71 -15.65 18.99
N VAL A 110 -8.26 -15.67 17.75
CA VAL A 110 -7.60 -16.27 16.60
C VAL A 110 -6.45 -15.38 16.16
N ASN A 111 -5.38 -15.97 15.65
CA ASN A 111 -4.25 -15.19 15.13
C ASN A 111 -4.68 -14.38 13.91
N GLU A 112 -4.51 -13.04 13.97
CA GLU A 112 -4.88 -12.12 12.92
C GLU A 112 -4.14 -12.34 11.60
N VAL A 113 -2.91 -12.85 11.66
CA VAL A 113 -2.09 -13.15 10.47
C VAL A 113 -2.70 -14.30 9.67
N ILE A 114 -3.02 -15.41 10.36
CA ILE A 114 -3.61 -16.59 9.72
C ILE A 114 -4.96 -16.24 9.11
N THR A 115 -5.83 -15.56 9.89
CA THR A 115 -7.15 -15.12 9.41
C THR A 115 -7.00 -14.21 8.19
N SER A 116 -6.10 -13.24 8.25
CA SER A 116 -5.86 -12.30 7.14
C SER A 116 -5.38 -12.98 5.87
N ILE A 117 -4.47 -13.96 5.97
CA ILE A 117 -3.98 -14.72 4.81
C ILE A 117 -5.14 -15.48 4.15
N MET A 118 -5.97 -16.15 4.94
CA MET A 118 -7.13 -16.88 4.40
C MET A 118 -8.13 -15.92 3.74
N PHE A 119 -8.44 -14.80 4.39
CA PHE A 119 -9.36 -13.81 3.85
C PHE A 119 -8.80 -13.05 2.63
N ASN A 120 -7.51 -13.00 2.42
CA ASN A 120 -6.93 -12.50 1.16
C ASN A 120 -7.39 -13.35 -0.04
N TRP A 121 -7.27 -14.67 0.06
CA TRP A 121 -7.68 -15.59 -1.02
C TRP A 121 -9.20 -15.65 -1.20
N ILE A 122 -9.95 -15.69 -0.10
CA ILE A 122 -11.42 -15.64 -0.15
C ILE A 122 -11.87 -14.36 -0.84
N GLY A 123 -11.27 -13.22 -0.49
CA GLY A 123 -11.58 -11.93 -1.11
C GLY A 123 -11.26 -11.89 -2.60
N LEU A 124 -10.11 -12.43 -3.02
CA LEU A 124 -9.74 -12.49 -4.42
C LEU A 124 -10.73 -13.31 -5.25
N TYR A 125 -11.02 -14.53 -4.82
CA TYR A 125 -11.94 -15.41 -5.55
C TYR A 125 -13.38 -14.88 -5.53
N LEU A 126 -13.82 -14.33 -4.41
CA LEU A 126 -15.14 -13.69 -4.31
C LEU A 126 -15.28 -12.53 -5.30
N VAL A 127 -14.30 -11.63 -5.34
CA VAL A 127 -14.33 -10.47 -6.24
C VAL A 127 -14.26 -10.89 -7.71
N ASN A 128 -13.43 -11.87 -8.04
CA ASN A 128 -13.35 -12.39 -9.41
C ASN A 128 -14.69 -13.02 -9.83
N GLU A 129 -15.33 -13.81 -8.96
CA GLU A 129 -16.64 -14.41 -9.23
C GLU A 129 -17.73 -13.34 -9.40
N LEU A 130 -17.75 -12.34 -8.52
CA LEU A 130 -18.72 -11.25 -8.61
C LEU A 130 -18.54 -10.43 -9.89
N MET A 131 -17.30 -10.12 -10.28
CA MET A 131 -17.02 -9.30 -11.45
C MET A 131 -17.16 -10.07 -12.78
N TYR A 132 -16.92 -11.37 -12.77
CA TYR A 132 -16.92 -12.19 -13.98
C TYR A 132 -18.30 -12.77 -14.29
N SER A 133 -18.95 -13.41 -13.31
CA SER A 133 -20.16 -14.20 -13.58
C SER A 133 -21.43 -13.58 -12.99
N THR A 134 -21.33 -12.98 -11.79
CA THR A 134 -22.53 -12.59 -11.03
C THR A 134 -23.06 -11.21 -11.44
N VAL A 135 -22.19 -10.23 -11.68
CA VAL A 135 -22.60 -8.85 -11.98
C VAL A 135 -22.43 -8.58 -13.47
N SER A 136 -23.54 -8.60 -14.20
CA SER A 136 -23.52 -8.22 -15.61
C SER A 136 -23.14 -6.76 -15.81
N GLY A 137 -22.33 -6.48 -16.84
CA GLY A 137 -21.94 -5.11 -17.21
C GLY A 137 -20.63 -4.61 -16.59
N MET A 138 -19.93 -5.40 -15.79
CA MET A 138 -18.59 -5.03 -15.29
C MET A 138 -17.47 -5.57 -16.18
N TYR A 139 -17.68 -6.70 -16.83
CA TYR A 139 -16.67 -7.44 -17.57
C TYR A 139 -16.87 -7.32 -19.09
N ASP A 140 -15.79 -6.98 -19.79
CA ASP A 140 -15.73 -6.97 -21.25
C ASP A 140 -15.07 -8.26 -21.76
N GLN A 141 -15.86 -9.10 -22.42
CA GLN A 141 -15.38 -10.37 -22.97
C GLN A 141 -14.29 -10.21 -24.04
N LYS A 142 -14.28 -9.07 -24.76
CA LYS A 142 -13.30 -8.83 -25.84
C LYS A 142 -11.90 -8.54 -25.28
N THR A 143 -11.83 -7.79 -24.19
CA THR A 143 -10.56 -7.40 -23.56
C THR A 143 -10.17 -8.28 -22.39
N THR A 144 -11.06 -9.19 -21.95
CA THR A 144 -10.89 -10.05 -20.76
C THR A 144 -10.64 -9.26 -19.47
N ARG A 145 -11.14 -8.02 -19.40
CA ARG A 145 -10.97 -7.07 -18.28
C ARG A 145 -12.27 -6.37 -17.96
N THR A 146 -12.27 -5.62 -16.86
CA THR A 146 -13.37 -4.68 -16.61
C THR A 146 -13.38 -3.58 -17.67
N TYR A 147 -14.56 -3.01 -17.93
CA TYR A 147 -14.67 -1.89 -18.87
C TYR A 147 -13.80 -0.72 -18.46
N LYS A 148 -13.20 -0.04 -19.44
CA LYS A 148 -12.44 1.19 -19.21
C LYS A 148 -13.33 2.30 -18.67
N LEU A 149 -12.99 2.85 -17.53
CA LEU A 149 -13.73 3.95 -16.91
C LEU A 149 -13.80 5.18 -17.81
N SER A 150 -12.75 5.46 -18.59
CA SER A 150 -12.72 6.61 -19.49
C SER A 150 -13.80 6.58 -20.57
N SER A 151 -14.25 5.40 -20.98
CA SER A 151 -15.31 5.22 -21.98
C SER A 151 -16.67 4.86 -21.37
N ALA A 152 -16.68 4.06 -20.29
CA ALA A 152 -17.91 3.54 -19.71
C ALA A 152 -18.51 4.44 -18.62
N ALA A 153 -17.66 5.13 -17.83
CA ALA A 153 -18.09 5.93 -16.69
C ALA A 153 -17.18 7.14 -16.46
N PRO A 154 -17.11 8.13 -17.37
CA PRO A 154 -16.20 9.27 -17.27
C PRO A 154 -16.39 10.10 -15.98
N GLN A 155 -17.63 10.19 -15.48
CA GLN A 155 -17.97 10.91 -14.24
C GLN A 155 -17.38 10.29 -12.99
N SER A 156 -17.00 9.01 -13.08
CA SER A 156 -16.37 8.27 -11.96
C SER A 156 -14.85 8.39 -11.95
N LEU A 157 -14.26 9.05 -12.94
CA LEU A 157 -12.83 9.31 -12.95
C LEU A 157 -12.46 10.43 -11.96
N ILE A 158 -11.36 10.23 -11.27
CA ILE A 158 -10.77 11.27 -10.41
C ILE A 158 -10.25 12.39 -11.32
N PRO A 159 -10.60 13.65 -11.03
CA PRO A 159 -10.13 14.80 -11.81
C PRO A 159 -8.60 14.84 -11.88
N ASP A 160 -8.07 15.16 -13.04
CA ASP A 160 -6.62 15.33 -13.24
C ASP A 160 -6.14 16.75 -13.00
N CYS A 161 -7.05 17.72 -13.01
CA CYS A 161 -6.76 19.16 -12.83
C CYS A 161 -5.56 19.66 -13.67
N GLY A 162 -5.40 19.09 -14.88
CA GLY A 162 -4.30 19.44 -15.79
C GLY A 162 -2.99 18.69 -15.54
N MET A 163 -2.92 17.83 -14.54
CA MET A 163 -1.70 17.04 -14.24
C MET A 163 -1.36 16.08 -15.38
N SER A 164 -2.35 15.51 -16.05
CA SER A 164 -2.14 14.63 -17.20
C SER A 164 -1.44 15.34 -18.36
N ALA A 165 -1.75 16.61 -18.60
CA ALA A 165 -1.09 17.43 -19.62
C ALA A 165 0.37 17.76 -19.26
N VAL A 166 0.63 18.09 -17.99
CA VAL A 166 1.98 18.41 -17.49
C VAL A 166 2.89 17.17 -17.52
N PHE A 167 2.41 16.03 -17.01
CA PHE A 167 3.21 14.80 -16.91
C PHE A 167 3.08 13.87 -18.12
N LYS A 168 2.24 14.22 -19.11
CA LYS A 168 1.98 13.40 -20.31
C LYS A 168 1.60 11.95 -19.98
N THR A 169 0.83 11.77 -18.92
CA THR A 169 0.39 10.46 -18.42
C THR A 169 -1.06 10.58 -17.94
N SER A 170 -1.96 9.83 -18.54
CA SER A 170 -3.40 9.86 -18.24
C SER A 170 -3.75 9.40 -16.82
N SER A 171 -2.89 8.60 -16.19
CA SER A 171 -3.08 8.07 -14.83
C SER A 171 -2.64 9.02 -13.71
N THR A 172 -2.06 10.18 -14.05
CA THR A 172 -1.62 11.16 -13.05
C THR A 172 -2.77 12.10 -12.73
N THR A 173 -3.34 11.95 -11.55
CA THR A 173 -4.52 12.69 -11.08
C THR A 173 -4.26 13.34 -9.72
N ILE A 174 -5.23 14.07 -9.19
CA ILE A 174 -5.15 14.66 -7.84
C ILE A 174 -5.14 13.58 -6.71
N ALA A 175 -5.23 12.30 -7.05
CA ALA A 175 -5.24 11.19 -6.10
C ALA A 175 -4.04 11.21 -5.14
N ILE A 176 -2.86 11.65 -5.58
CA ILE A 176 -1.67 11.77 -4.72
C ILE A 176 -1.88 12.78 -3.57
N PHE A 177 -2.53 13.90 -3.85
CA PHE A 177 -2.82 14.90 -2.80
C PHE A 177 -3.83 14.39 -1.79
N ILE A 178 -4.82 13.60 -2.26
CA ILE A 178 -5.77 12.91 -1.36
C ILE A 178 -5.03 11.94 -0.45
N ALA A 179 -4.12 11.12 -1.01
CA ALA A 179 -3.32 10.17 -0.23
C ALA A 179 -2.42 10.90 0.80
N MET A 180 -1.78 12.01 0.43
CA MET A 180 -0.98 12.83 1.35
C MET A 180 -1.84 13.46 2.45
N ALA A 181 -3.02 13.98 2.12
CA ALA A 181 -3.95 14.54 3.10
C ALA A 181 -4.38 13.46 4.12
N ILE A 182 -4.70 12.25 3.64
CA ILE A 182 -5.03 11.11 4.52
C ILE A 182 -3.83 10.73 5.41
N ALA A 183 -2.59 10.78 4.90
CA ALA A 183 -1.40 10.53 5.71
C ALA A 183 -1.28 11.54 6.87
N ILE A 184 -1.56 12.82 6.62
CA ILE A 184 -1.57 13.87 7.64
C ILE A 184 -2.70 13.60 8.65
N ILE A 185 -3.90 13.26 8.20
CA ILE A 185 -5.03 12.91 9.07
C ILE A 185 -4.65 11.73 9.98
N MET A 186 -4.07 10.66 9.41
CA MET A 186 -3.65 9.50 10.19
C MET A 186 -2.54 9.84 11.19
N TYR A 187 -1.63 10.73 10.84
CA TYR A 187 -0.62 11.24 11.78
C TYR A 187 -1.28 11.96 12.96
N VAL A 188 -2.25 12.84 12.70
CA VAL A 188 -3.00 13.55 13.75
C VAL A 188 -3.79 12.56 14.60
N VAL A 189 -4.52 11.63 14.00
CA VAL A 189 -5.30 10.61 14.70
C VAL A 189 -4.41 9.81 15.64
N LEU A 190 -3.28 9.29 15.17
CA LEU A 190 -2.40 8.45 16.00
C LEU A 190 -1.65 9.23 17.09
N ASN A 191 -1.28 10.50 16.85
CA ASN A 191 -0.35 11.20 17.75
C ASN A 191 -0.99 12.33 18.55
N LYS A 192 -2.17 12.81 18.15
CA LYS A 192 -2.81 14.00 18.76
C LYS A 192 -4.21 13.73 19.30
N THR A 193 -4.72 12.49 19.26
CA THR A 193 -6.06 12.14 19.78
C THR A 193 -5.98 11.12 20.90
N THR A 194 -6.98 11.13 21.78
CA THR A 194 -7.18 10.12 22.84
C THR A 194 -7.36 8.72 22.24
N PHE A 195 -8.08 8.63 21.13
CA PHE A 195 -8.26 7.37 20.40
C PHE A 195 -6.93 6.76 19.94
N GLY A 196 -6.03 7.57 19.35
CA GLY A 196 -4.70 7.12 18.96
C GLY A 196 -3.84 6.70 20.16
N TYR A 197 -4.02 7.33 21.30
CA TYR A 197 -3.38 6.92 22.55
C TYR A 197 -3.87 5.55 23.00
N GLU A 198 -5.19 5.34 23.06
CA GLU A 198 -5.79 4.06 23.43
C GLU A 198 -5.33 2.91 22.53
N LEU A 199 -5.30 3.14 21.22
CA LEU A 199 -4.81 2.16 20.24
C LEU A 199 -3.38 1.75 20.52
N LYS A 200 -2.49 2.73 20.76
CA LYS A 200 -1.07 2.46 21.07
C LYS A 200 -0.90 1.77 22.42
N ALA A 201 -1.68 2.15 23.43
CA ALA A 201 -1.66 1.52 24.74
C ALA A 201 -2.03 0.02 24.64
N CYS A 202 -3.11 -0.32 23.88
CA CYS A 202 -3.48 -1.70 23.57
C CYS A 202 -2.37 -2.46 22.83
N GLY A 203 -1.66 -1.79 21.92
CA GLY A 203 -0.54 -2.36 21.18
C GLY A 203 0.69 -2.67 22.04
N PHE A 204 0.95 -1.86 23.05
CA PHE A 204 2.08 -2.09 23.98
C PHE A 204 1.80 -3.20 24.99
N ASN A 205 0.65 -3.15 25.63
CA ASN A 205 0.25 -4.18 26.59
C ASN A 205 -1.28 -4.18 26.75
N LYS A 206 -1.91 -5.24 26.27
CA LYS A 206 -3.37 -5.41 26.29
C LYS A 206 -3.92 -5.44 27.73
N ASP A 207 -3.24 -6.17 28.63
CA ASP A 207 -3.72 -6.36 29.99
C ASP A 207 -3.62 -5.05 30.77
N ALA A 208 -2.50 -4.33 30.64
CA ALA A 208 -2.33 -3.01 31.25
C ALA A 208 -3.38 -2.01 30.73
N ALA A 209 -3.65 -2.01 29.41
CA ALA A 209 -4.69 -1.15 28.84
C ALA A 209 -6.08 -1.48 29.39
N LYS A 210 -6.41 -2.76 29.57
CA LYS A 210 -7.65 -3.20 30.18
C LYS A 210 -7.79 -2.74 31.62
N TYR A 211 -6.72 -2.84 32.44
CA TYR A 211 -6.71 -2.34 33.80
C TYR A 211 -6.90 -0.81 33.87
N ALA A 212 -6.43 -0.08 32.86
CA ALA A 212 -6.65 1.35 32.70
C ALA A 212 -8.05 1.72 32.19
N GLY A 213 -8.96 0.76 32.03
CA GLY A 213 -10.34 0.98 31.57
C GLY A 213 -10.49 1.11 30.06
N ILE A 214 -9.44 0.82 29.27
CA ILE A 214 -9.51 0.89 27.81
C ILE A 214 -10.17 -0.39 27.27
N ASN A 215 -11.14 -0.24 26.35
CA ASN A 215 -11.78 -1.38 25.69
C ASN A 215 -10.90 -1.97 24.59
N GLU A 216 -10.09 -2.98 24.95
CA GLU A 216 -9.16 -3.63 24.04
C GLU A 216 -9.82 -4.25 22.81
N LYS A 217 -10.99 -4.92 23.00
CA LYS A 217 -11.71 -5.61 21.90
C LYS A 217 -12.16 -4.62 20.83
N ARG A 218 -12.78 -3.51 21.28
CA ARG A 218 -13.20 -2.44 20.40
C ARG A 218 -12.00 -1.86 19.62
N ASN A 219 -10.90 -1.62 20.29
CA ASN A 219 -9.72 -1.00 19.70
C ASN A 219 -9.03 -1.95 18.67
N ILE A 220 -9.00 -3.26 18.93
CA ILE A 220 -8.51 -4.26 17.96
C ILE A 220 -9.37 -4.26 16.69
N VAL A 221 -10.70 -4.34 16.83
CA VAL A 221 -11.60 -4.34 15.67
C VAL A 221 -11.50 -3.02 14.90
N LEU A 222 -11.52 -1.87 15.57
CA LEU A 222 -11.41 -0.57 14.92
C LEU A 222 -10.08 -0.38 14.21
N SER A 223 -8.98 -0.88 14.80
CA SER A 223 -7.66 -0.82 14.15
C SER A 223 -7.64 -1.55 12.82
N MET A 224 -8.15 -2.78 12.79
CA MET A 224 -8.21 -3.57 11.54
C MET A 224 -9.22 -3.00 10.54
N THR A 225 -10.34 -2.45 11.01
CA THR A 225 -11.35 -1.79 10.18
C THR A 225 -10.79 -0.55 9.50
N ILE A 226 -10.11 0.33 10.24
CA ILE A 226 -9.47 1.54 9.69
C ILE A 226 -8.35 1.16 8.72
N SER A 227 -7.55 0.15 9.09
CA SER A 227 -6.50 -0.39 8.23
C SER A 227 -7.09 -0.88 6.89
N GLY A 228 -8.21 -1.62 6.95
CA GLY A 228 -8.94 -2.06 5.76
C GLY A 228 -9.53 -0.91 4.94
N ALA A 229 -10.08 0.11 5.60
CA ALA A 229 -10.56 1.33 4.94
C ALA A 229 -9.45 2.02 4.14
N LEU A 230 -8.27 2.16 4.72
CA LEU A 230 -7.10 2.76 4.06
C LEU A 230 -6.65 1.94 2.83
N ALA A 231 -6.62 0.61 2.94
CA ALA A 231 -6.32 -0.26 1.79
C ALA A 231 -7.38 -0.12 0.68
N GLY A 232 -8.66 -0.08 1.05
CA GLY A 232 -9.78 0.12 0.13
C GLY A 232 -9.72 1.46 -0.59
N ILE A 233 -9.41 2.56 0.12
CA ILE A 233 -9.18 3.87 -0.51
C ILE A 233 -8.02 3.79 -1.50
N GLY A 234 -6.93 3.09 -1.17
CA GLY A 234 -5.80 2.90 -2.06
C GLY A 234 -6.20 2.24 -3.38
N ALA A 235 -7.08 1.24 -3.32
CA ALA A 235 -7.67 0.60 -4.49
C ALA A 235 -8.52 1.58 -5.31
N GLY A 236 -9.41 2.32 -4.64
CA GLY A 236 -10.24 3.34 -5.28
C GLY A 236 -9.39 4.41 -5.98
N LEU A 237 -8.38 4.97 -5.32
CA LEU A 237 -7.50 5.99 -5.91
C LEU A 237 -6.75 5.47 -7.14
N TYR A 238 -6.36 4.20 -7.16
CA TYR A 238 -5.64 3.61 -8.29
C TYR A 238 -6.56 3.33 -9.49
N TYR A 239 -7.68 2.64 -9.27
CA TYR A 239 -8.57 2.25 -10.37
C TYR A 239 -9.41 3.41 -10.90
N LEU A 240 -9.89 4.31 -10.04
CA LEU A 240 -10.63 5.51 -10.45
C LEU A 240 -9.75 6.59 -11.11
N SER A 241 -8.42 6.46 -11.06
CA SER A 241 -7.52 7.29 -11.87
C SER A 241 -7.45 6.83 -13.33
N GLY A 242 -8.05 5.69 -13.68
CA GLY A 242 -7.92 5.09 -15.00
C GLY A 242 -6.54 4.50 -15.29
N ALA A 243 -5.72 4.26 -14.25
CA ALA A 243 -4.37 3.72 -14.39
C ALA A 243 -4.36 2.27 -14.90
N SER A 244 -5.37 1.50 -14.54
CA SER A 244 -5.48 0.07 -14.92
C SER A 244 -6.93 -0.41 -14.86
N GLU A 245 -7.22 -1.48 -15.57
CA GLU A 245 -8.45 -2.25 -15.47
C GLU A 245 -8.20 -3.52 -14.64
N TRP A 246 -9.23 -4.04 -13.96
CA TRP A 246 -9.16 -5.32 -13.29
C TRP A 246 -9.32 -6.46 -14.29
N ASN A 247 -8.53 -7.51 -14.12
CA ASN A 247 -8.61 -8.71 -14.95
C ASN A 247 -9.04 -9.93 -14.11
N PRO A 248 -10.36 -10.20 -14.00
CA PRO A 248 -10.87 -11.25 -13.13
C PRO A 248 -10.44 -12.66 -13.53
N GLN A 249 -10.40 -12.97 -14.82
CA GLN A 249 -10.11 -14.33 -15.31
C GLN A 249 -8.67 -14.77 -15.08
N VAL A 250 -7.73 -13.85 -15.26
CA VAL A 250 -6.28 -14.12 -15.18
C VAL A 250 -5.71 -13.79 -13.81
N SER A 251 -6.48 -13.08 -12.98
CA SER A 251 -6.03 -12.69 -11.63
C SER A 251 -6.07 -13.89 -10.68
N THR A 252 -5.10 -14.79 -10.85
CA THR A 252 -4.87 -15.94 -9.95
C THR A 252 -3.89 -15.61 -8.84
N ALA A 253 -3.34 -14.40 -8.84
CA ALA A 253 -2.41 -13.92 -7.83
C ALA A 253 -2.99 -12.68 -7.11
N LEU A 254 -2.72 -12.58 -5.84
CA LEU A 254 -3.10 -11.42 -5.03
C LEU A 254 -2.39 -10.16 -5.53
N PRO A 255 -3.06 -8.98 -5.49
CA PRO A 255 -2.45 -7.73 -5.92
C PRO A 255 -1.16 -7.41 -5.15
N ALA A 256 -0.04 -7.32 -5.87
CA ALA A 256 1.26 -7.01 -5.28
C ALA A 256 1.26 -5.67 -4.51
N ILE A 257 0.47 -4.70 -4.97
CA ILE A 257 0.32 -3.38 -4.31
C ILE A 257 -0.14 -3.52 -2.86
N GLY A 258 -1.00 -4.48 -2.54
CA GLY A 258 -1.45 -4.74 -1.18
C GLY A 258 -0.31 -5.21 -0.27
N PHE A 259 0.56 -6.09 -0.77
CA PHE A 259 1.74 -6.57 -0.04
C PHE A 259 2.88 -5.56 -0.01
N ASN A 260 3.08 -4.78 -1.07
CA ASN A 260 4.11 -3.74 -1.14
C ASN A 260 3.90 -2.61 -0.11
N GLY A 261 2.71 -2.51 0.49
CA GLY A 261 2.48 -1.66 1.66
C GLY A 261 3.25 -2.09 2.91
N ILE A 262 3.55 -3.40 3.09
CA ILE A 262 4.28 -3.91 4.26
C ILE A 262 5.70 -3.33 4.32
N PRO A 263 6.53 -3.50 3.29
CA PRO A 263 7.85 -2.90 3.26
C PRO A 263 7.87 -1.37 3.37
N VAL A 264 6.92 -0.70 2.75
CA VAL A 264 6.77 0.76 2.86
C VAL A 264 6.51 1.16 4.32
N ALA A 265 5.63 0.46 5.04
CA ALA A 265 5.36 0.70 6.45
C ALA A 265 6.60 0.45 7.34
N LEU A 266 7.35 -0.63 7.07
CA LEU A 266 8.57 -0.97 7.81
C LEU A 266 9.68 0.05 7.57
N LEU A 267 9.91 0.45 6.31
CA LEU A 267 10.90 1.47 5.95
C LEU A 267 10.59 2.82 6.63
N ALA A 268 9.31 3.16 6.75
CA ALA A 268 8.82 4.34 7.43
C ALA A 268 8.81 4.23 8.96
N LEU A 269 9.22 3.11 9.56
CA LEU A 269 9.09 2.83 11.00
C LEU A 269 7.65 3.03 11.51
N SER A 270 6.67 2.70 10.66
CA SER A 270 5.24 2.89 10.88
C SER A 270 4.85 4.35 11.22
N ASN A 271 5.62 5.33 10.77
CA ASN A 271 5.28 6.74 10.90
C ASN A 271 4.45 7.16 9.66
N PRO A 272 3.21 7.68 9.81
CA PRO A 272 2.37 8.03 8.67
C PRO A 272 2.99 9.04 7.69
N ILE A 273 3.73 10.03 8.19
CA ILE A 273 4.44 10.96 7.32
C ILE A 273 5.62 10.28 6.62
N GLY A 274 6.37 9.42 7.36
CA GLY A 274 7.45 8.60 6.80
C GLY A 274 6.98 7.68 5.68
N VAL A 275 5.74 7.16 5.76
CA VAL A 275 5.13 6.29 4.73
C VAL A 275 5.05 7.00 3.37
N VAL A 276 4.75 8.31 3.35
CA VAL A 276 4.69 9.07 2.09
C VAL A 276 6.06 9.04 1.39
N PHE A 277 7.13 9.34 2.11
CA PHE A 277 8.49 9.33 1.55
C PHE A 277 8.95 7.91 1.17
N ALA A 278 8.66 6.93 2.01
CA ALA A 278 8.99 5.54 1.74
C ALA A 278 8.26 5.01 0.48
N ALA A 279 6.98 5.35 0.30
CA ALA A 279 6.20 4.95 -0.86
C ALA A 279 6.72 5.60 -2.15
N ILE A 280 7.05 6.89 -2.12
CA ILE A 280 7.66 7.58 -3.27
C ILE A 280 9.01 6.93 -3.60
N PHE A 281 9.83 6.61 -2.60
CA PHE A 281 11.12 5.94 -2.81
C PHE A 281 10.97 4.55 -3.46
N VAL A 282 10.02 3.74 -2.98
CA VAL A 282 9.75 2.42 -3.58
C VAL A 282 9.20 2.56 -5.00
N ALA A 283 8.26 3.50 -5.23
CA ALA A 283 7.76 3.80 -6.57
C ALA A 283 8.86 4.26 -7.53
N HIS A 284 9.78 5.09 -7.06
CA HIS A 284 10.93 5.56 -7.83
C HIS A 284 11.80 4.40 -8.34
N ILE A 285 12.12 3.45 -7.46
CA ILE A 285 12.91 2.27 -7.83
C ILE A 285 12.11 1.37 -8.79
N SER A 286 10.82 1.15 -8.54
CA SER A 286 9.97 0.30 -9.39
C SER A 286 9.83 0.88 -10.80
N VAL A 287 9.62 2.20 -10.93
CA VAL A 287 9.55 2.89 -12.22
C VAL A 287 10.91 2.85 -12.93
N GLY A 288 12.00 3.08 -12.19
CA GLY A 288 13.35 2.97 -12.74
C GLY A 288 13.67 1.56 -13.24
N GLY A 289 13.20 0.55 -12.52
CA GLY A 289 13.30 -0.86 -12.91
C GLY A 289 12.53 -1.18 -14.19
N ALA A 290 11.36 -0.59 -14.39
CA ALA A 290 10.59 -0.75 -15.63
C ALA A 290 11.31 -0.17 -16.88
N TYR A 291 12.31 0.69 -16.69
CA TYR A 291 13.15 1.22 -17.78
C TYR A 291 14.41 0.39 -18.05
N LEU A 292 14.59 -0.74 -17.37
CA LEU A 292 15.67 -1.68 -17.69
C LEU A 292 15.51 -2.21 -19.11
N PRO A 293 16.62 -2.37 -19.88
CA PRO A 293 16.55 -2.92 -21.22
C PRO A 293 16.11 -4.38 -21.17
N THR A 294 14.91 -4.67 -21.67
CA THR A 294 14.33 -6.03 -21.72
C THR A 294 15.17 -7.03 -22.50
N LYS A 295 16.09 -6.56 -23.35
CA LYS A 295 17.07 -7.40 -24.06
C LYS A 295 18.05 -8.08 -23.10
N TYR A 296 18.39 -7.45 -21.96
CA TYR A 296 19.42 -7.91 -21.03
C TYR A 296 18.86 -8.29 -19.67
N TYR A 297 17.74 -7.71 -19.29
CA TYR A 297 17.13 -7.86 -17.96
C TYR A 297 15.64 -8.18 -18.09
N GLN A 298 15.21 -9.19 -17.37
CA GLN A 298 13.78 -9.50 -17.25
C GLN A 298 13.10 -8.45 -16.37
N PRO A 299 11.81 -8.14 -16.61
CA PRO A 299 11.05 -7.14 -15.80
C PRO A 299 11.05 -7.43 -14.30
N GLU A 300 11.05 -8.70 -13.91
CA GLU A 300 11.04 -9.19 -12.53
C GLU A 300 12.30 -8.82 -11.73
N ILE A 301 13.38 -8.44 -12.41
CA ILE A 301 14.63 -8.01 -11.76
C ILE A 301 14.40 -6.72 -10.94
N ALA A 302 13.51 -5.86 -11.40
CA ALA A 302 13.13 -4.67 -10.65
C ALA A 302 12.52 -5.02 -9.29
N ASP A 303 11.57 -5.96 -9.28
CA ASP A 303 10.92 -6.42 -8.07
C ASP A 303 11.90 -7.13 -7.13
N LEU A 304 12.82 -7.92 -7.68
CA LEU A 304 13.90 -8.54 -6.93
C LEU A 304 14.81 -7.49 -6.25
N ILE A 305 15.18 -6.44 -6.97
CA ILE A 305 16.02 -5.35 -6.41
C ILE A 305 15.27 -4.63 -5.30
N VAL A 306 13.99 -4.31 -5.51
CA VAL A 306 13.13 -3.70 -4.48
C VAL A 306 13.07 -4.61 -3.25
N ALA A 307 12.81 -5.91 -3.42
CA ALA A 307 12.74 -6.87 -2.34
C ALA A 307 14.05 -6.94 -1.53
N VAL A 308 15.21 -6.95 -2.21
CA VAL A 308 16.53 -6.96 -1.55
C VAL A 308 16.77 -5.66 -0.79
N ILE A 309 16.42 -4.50 -1.35
CA ILE A 309 16.57 -3.21 -0.66
C ILE A 309 15.73 -3.20 0.61
N ILE A 310 14.48 -3.64 0.55
CA ILE A 310 13.57 -3.72 1.68
C ILE A 310 14.11 -4.67 2.75
N TYR A 311 14.59 -5.85 2.34
CA TYR A 311 15.22 -6.81 3.24
C TYR A 311 16.40 -6.18 3.98
N LEU A 312 17.31 -5.50 3.27
CA LEU A 312 18.44 -4.81 3.86
C LEU A 312 18.00 -3.65 4.78
N CYS A 313 16.93 -2.92 4.44
CA CYS A 313 16.39 -1.88 5.31
C CYS A 313 15.86 -2.42 6.65
N ALA A 314 15.33 -3.64 6.68
CA ALA A 314 14.93 -4.28 7.93
C ALA A 314 16.11 -4.49 8.89
N PHE A 315 17.31 -4.76 8.36
CA PHE A 315 18.53 -4.90 9.17
C PHE A 315 19.10 -3.58 9.66
N VAL A 316 18.78 -2.45 9.04
CA VAL A 316 19.27 -1.13 9.47
C VAL A 316 18.90 -0.86 10.95
N MET A 317 17.73 -1.30 11.39
CA MET A 317 17.31 -1.15 12.80
C MET A 317 18.19 -1.98 13.74
N LEU A 318 18.55 -3.20 13.36
CA LEU A 318 19.47 -4.05 14.13
C LEU A 318 20.86 -3.43 14.18
N PHE A 319 21.39 -2.95 13.05
CA PHE A 319 22.68 -2.28 13.00
C PHE A 319 22.67 -0.98 13.82
N LYS A 320 21.60 -0.19 13.77
CA LYS A 320 21.47 1.03 14.60
C LYS A 320 21.55 0.70 16.08
N SER A 321 20.86 -0.33 16.57
CA SER A 321 20.90 -0.74 17.97
C SER A 321 22.31 -1.17 18.41
N VAL A 322 23.00 -1.96 17.56
CA VAL A 322 24.37 -2.42 17.81
C VAL A 322 25.38 -1.25 17.78
N VAL A 323 25.25 -0.36 16.81
CA VAL A 323 26.14 0.82 16.70
C VAL A 323 25.95 1.77 17.86
N VAL A 324 24.69 2.07 18.23
CA VAL A 324 24.39 2.96 19.37
C VAL A 324 24.87 2.35 20.68
N SER A 325 24.69 1.04 20.89
CA SER A 325 25.20 0.35 22.08
C SER A 325 26.74 0.37 22.17
N LYS A 326 27.45 0.19 21.05
CA LYS A 326 28.91 0.27 21.00
C LYS A 326 29.42 1.69 21.18
N LEU A 327 28.75 2.69 20.63
CA LEU A 327 29.11 4.10 20.82
C LEU A 327 28.81 4.59 22.23
N GLY A 328 27.69 4.16 22.83
CA GLY A 328 27.38 4.45 24.25
C GLY A 328 28.40 3.83 25.20
N ARG A 329 28.82 2.58 24.97
CA ARG A 329 29.92 1.96 25.78
C ARG A 329 31.26 2.65 25.63
N LYS A 330 31.57 3.22 24.44
CA LYS A 330 32.81 4.00 24.25
C LYS A 330 32.78 5.36 24.96
N LYS A 331 31.58 6.00 25.10
CA LYS A 331 31.44 7.24 25.87
C LYS A 331 31.55 6.99 27.37
N ALA A 332 30.87 5.97 27.91
CA ALA A 332 30.99 5.61 29.33
C ALA A 332 32.43 5.28 29.72
N LYS A 333 33.15 4.49 28.90
CA LYS A 333 34.56 4.19 29.15
C LYS A 333 35.53 5.39 29.09
N LYS A 334 35.13 6.50 28.45
CA LYS A 334 35.94 7.76 28.44
C LYS A 334 35.63 8.67 29.63
N GLU A 335 34.46 8.52 30.25
CA GLU A 335 34.11 9.26 31.46
C GLU A 335 34.67 8.61 32.72
N ASP A 336 34.84 7.27 32.73
CA ASP A 336 35.47 6.53 33.83
C ASP A 336 37.03 6.66 33.88
N VAL A 337 37.65 7.29 32.88
CA VAL A 337 39.13 7.48 32.77
C VAL A 337 39.52 8.94 32.95
N LYS A 338 38.59 9.83 33.31
CA LYS A 338 38.84 11.18 33.76
C LYS A 338 38.49 11.32 35.24
#